data_00bd0640c48d216cf693a03ed20989bc
#
_entry.id   00bd0640c48d216cf693a03ed20989bc
#
_cell.length_a   1.000
_cell.length_b   1.000
_cell.length_c   1.000
_cell.angle_alpha   90.00
_cell.angle_beta   90.00
_cell.angle_gamma   90.00
#
_symmetry.space_group_name_H-M   'P 1'
#
loop_
_entity.id
_entity.type
_entity.pdbx_description
1 polymer ?
#
loop_
_entity_poly.entity_id
_entity_poly.type
_entity_poly.pdbx_seq_one_letter_code
_entity_poly.pdbx_strand_id
1 'polypeptide(L)'
;MKKRVAKFVRKCFLTHGKSTTNPSSIHSLIPVRSGDWDTAPAGTAQIDTVAHCGHTLAGDFIYTVNATDVPTLWGARRAQLNKGQTATVTSMEQMEKGVPFSIVEWHPDSGSEFINWHCKEWCENKGQQLTRSRPNHKNDNCFVEERNGHIVRRWIGYTRLDAMEVVAALNFVYDVLTPYLNHFVASRRTVSKERVGARWKVTREKRSKTPYERVLERSDVSETVKTKLRLEHETLNPLTMKREIDRRLQVVFSLQKHCGIPKLEK
;
A
#
# COMPACT_ATOMS: atom_id res chain seq x y z
N MET A 1 29.93 21.01 32.17
CA MET A 1 28.99 20.95 33.31
C MET A 1 27.53 20.75 32.89
N LYS A 2 26.94 21.57 32.02
CA LYS A 2 25.51 21.48 31.61
C LYS A 2 25.05 20.10 31.06
N LYS A 3 25.87 19.40 30.25
CA LYS A 3 25.52 18.06 29.69
C LYS A 3 25.48 16.94 30.75
N ARG A 4 26.28 17.04 31.83
CA ARG A 4 26.28 16.07 32.95
C ARG A 4 25.06 16.24 33.84
N VAL A 5 24.66 17.48 34.12
CA VAL A 5 23.47 17.81 34.91
C VAL A 5 22.19 17.33 34.16
N ALA A 6 22.08 17.57 32.87
CA ALA A 6 20.94 17.08 32.08
C ALA A 6 20.81 15.54 32.05
N LYS A 7 21.96 14.81 32.07
CA LYS A 7 21.99 13.35 32.12
C LYS A 7 21.62 12.82 33.52
N PHE A 8 22.00 13.52 34.56
CA PHE A 8 21.64 13.22 35.94
C PHE A 8 20.15 13.46 36.22
N VAL A 9 19.62 14.62 35.81
CA VAL A 9 18.19 14.94 35.91
C VAL A 9 17.34 13.93 35.11
N ARG A 10 17.73 13.52 33.92
CA ARG A 10 17.06 12.46 33.17
C ARG A 10 17.05 11.10 33.91
N LYS A 11 18.13 10.78 34.67
CA LYS A 11 18.23 9.52 35.40
C LYS A 11 17.41 9.50 36.70
N CYS A 12 17.17 10.67 37.30
CA CYS A 12 16.45 10.80 38.57
C CYS A 12 14.93 11.00 38.40
N PHE A 13 14.47 11.55 37.25
CA PHE A 13 13.05 11.90 37.04
C PHE A 13 12.34 11.09 35.97
N LEU A 14 13.05 10.29 35.19
CA LEU A 14 12.43 9.30 34.31
C LEU A 14 12.44 7.93 35.01
N THR A 15 11.66 7.79 36.07
CA THR A 15 11.05 6.50 36.28
C THR A 15 10.22 6.24 35.04
N HIS A 16 10.61 5.26 34.25
CA HIS A 16 9.72 4.73 33.21
C HIS A 16 8.47 4.25 33.95
N GLY A 17 7.45 5.10 33.97
CA GLY A 17 6.13 4.70 34.45
C GLY A 17 5.79 3.43 33.67
N LYS A 18 5.50 2.35 34.36
CA LYS A 18 4.97 1.16 33.73
C LYS A 18 3.71 1.62 33.01
N SER A 19 3.67 1.42 31.69
CA SER A 19 2.45 1.64 30.93
C SER A 19 1.32 0.89 31.63
N THR A 20 0.24 1.58 31.94
CA THR A 20 -0.97 0.97 32.50
C THR A 20 -1.72 0.14 31.45
N THR A 21 -1.35 0.27 30.17
CA THR A 21 -1.86 -0.54 29.08
C THR A 21 -0.91 -1.69 28.80
N ASN A 22 -1.40 -2.92 28.92
CA ASN A 22 -0.66 -4.08 28.41
C ASN A 22 -0.46 -3.92 26.90
N PRO A 23 0.75 -4.13 26.38
CA PRO A 23 0.96 -4.15 24.95
C PRO A 23 0.02 -5.20 24.34
N SER A 24 -0.64 -4.86 23.24
CA SER A 24 -1.51 -5.78 22.55
C SER A 24 -0.76 -7.07 22.23
N SER A 25 -1.27 -8.20 22.70
CA SER A 25 -0.70 -9.53 22.45
C SER A 25 -0.67 -9.89 20.96
N ILE A 26 -1.48 -9.20 20.13
CA ILE A 26 -1.57 -9.45 18.68
C ILE A 26 -0.22 -9.28 17.98
N HIS A 27 0.60 -8.30 18.38
CA HIS A 27 1.93 -8.10 17.80
C HIS A 27 2.88 -9.28 18.00
N SER A 28 2.72 -10.04 19.10
CA SER A 28 3.53 -11.25 19.36
C SER A 28 3.05 -12.46 18.56
N LEU A 29 1.79 -12.46 18.13
CA LEU A 29 1.17 -13.55 17.38
C LEU A 29 1.37 -13.43 15.86
N ILE A 30 1.55 -12.20 15.35
CA ILE A 30 1.81 -11.98 13.93
C ILE A 30 3.34 -12.01 13.71
N PRO A 31 3.86 -12.98 12.94
CA PRO A 31 5.29 -13.15 12.76
C PRO A 31 5.92 -11.98 12.01
N VAL A 32 7.15 -11.66 12.38
CA VAL A 32 8.01 -10.81 11.55
C VAL A 32 8.46 -11.62 10.35
N ARG A 33 8.37 -11.03 9.16
CA ARG A 33 8.86 -11.70 7.95
C ARG A 33 10.38 -11.86 7.98
N SER A 34 10.86 -13.08 7.71
CA SER A 34 12.29 -13.41 7.72
C SER A 34 12.84 -13.80 6.33
N GLY A 35 11.99 -13.98 5.33
CA GLY A 35 12.40 -14.41 3.99
C GLY A 35 12.94 -13.27 3.13
N ASP A 36 13.78 -13.62 2.15
CA ASP A 36 14.26 -12.70 1.14
C ASP A 36 13.11 -12.31 0.18
N TRP A 37 13.05 -11.03 -0.18
CA TRP A 37 12.08 -10.52 -1.14
C TRP A 37 12.32 -11.00 -2.57
N ASP A 38 13.56 -11.27 -2.94
CA ASP A 38 13.91 -11.72 -4.30
C ASP A 38 13.44 -13.15 -4.60
N THR A 39 13.25 -13.97 -3.57
CA THR A 39 12.73 -15.35 -3.68
C THR A 39 11.24 -15.47 -3.36
N ALA A 40 10.56 -14.37 -3.11
CA ALA A 40 9.15 -14.36 -2.76
C ALA A 40 8.29 -14.95 -3.91
N PRO A 41 7.30 -15.82 -3.60
CA PRO A 41 6.36 -16.31 -4.61
C PRO A 41 5.38 -15.22 -5.03
N ALA A 42 4.77 -15.39 -6.22
CA ALA A 42 3.64 -14.57 -6.65
C ALA A 42 2.49 -14.69 -5.62
N GLY A 43 1.88 -13.57 -5.28
CA GLY A 43 0.91 -13.49 -4.19
C GLY A 43 1.49 -13.04 -2.85
N THR A 44 2.79 -12.69 -2.80
CA THR A 44 3.39 -12.02 -1.64
C THR A 44 3.21 -10.51 -1.76
N ALA A 45 2.21 -9.96 -1.11
CA ALA A 45 1.79 -8.56 -1.25
C ALA A 45 2.22 -7.70 -0.05
N GLN A 46 2.98 -6.63 -0.31
CA GLN A 46 3.15 -5.54 0.63
C GLN A 46 1.92 -4.63 0.58
N ILE A 47 1.44 -4.18 1.75
CA ILE A 47 0.25 -3.35 1.87
C ILE A 47 0.50 -2.17 2.81
N ASP A 48 -0.06 -1.01 2.46
CA ASP A 48 0.06 0.22 3.24
C ASP A 48 -1.14 1.14 2.98
N THR A 49 -1.30 2.17 3.81
CA THR A 49 -2.36 3.17 3.67
C THR A 49 -1.80 4.54 3.34
N VAL A 50 -2.43 5.23 2.39
CA VAL A 50 -2.10 6.61 2.02
C VAL A 50 -3.20 7.54 2.48
N ALA A 51 -2.89 8.44 3.42
CA ALA A 51 -3.82 9.41 3.97
C ALA A 51 -4.10 10.56 3.00
N HIS A 52 -5.36 10.87 2.72
CA HIS A 52 -5.76 12.06 1.97
C HIS A 52 -6.23 13.16 2.93
N CYS A 53 -5.36 13.54 3.87
CA CYS A 53 -5.66 14.49 4.95
C CYS A 53 -5.42 15.97 4.59
N GLY A 54 -4.76 16.25 3.47
CA GLY A 54 -4.34 17.62 3.15
C GLY A 54 -3.31 18.14 4.15
N HIS A 55 -3.57 19.32 4.69
CA HIS A 55 -2.65 20.01 5.65
C HIS A 55 -2.98 19.72 7.12
N THR A 56 -4.02 18.95 7.43
CA THR A 56 -4.44 18.68 8.81
C THR A 56 -4.88 17.23 8.98
N LEU A 57 -4.54 16.67 10.14
CA LEU A 57 -4.97 15.33 10.57
C LEU A 57 -6.28 15.36 11.36
N ALA A 58 -6.87 16.55 11.59
CA ALA A 58 -8.11 16.67 12.35
C ALA A 58 -9.31 16.15 11.54
N GLY A 59 -10.23 15.49 12.24
CA GLY A 59 -11.47 14.95 11.67
C GLY A 59 -11.24 13.74 10.76
N ASP A 60 -12.33 13.28 10.16
CA ASP A 60 -12.33 12.15 9.25
C ASP A 60 -11.78 12.52 7.88
N PHE A 61 -11.11 11.60 7.23
CA PHE A 61 -10.66 11.73 5.85
C PHE A 61 -10.44 10.36 5.22
N ILE A 62 -10.33 10.38 3.90
CA ILE A 62 -10.20 9.18 3.09
C ILE A 62 -8.75 8.67 3.16
N TYR A 63 -8.63 7.36 3.20
CA TYR A 63 -7.38 6.62 2.98
C TYR A 63 -7.48 5.79 1.71
N THR A 64 -6.39 5.71 0.98
CA THR A 64 -6.20 4.67 -0.03
C THR A 64 -5.43 3.53 0.59
N VAL A 65 -6.04 2.36 0.68
CA VAL A 65 -5.33 1.11 0.93
C VAL A 65 -4.68 0.71 -0.39
N ASN A 66 -3.36 0.56 -0.39
CA ASN A 66 -2.57 0.22 -1.56
C ASN A 66 -1.78 -1.05 -1.30
N ALA A 67 -1.90 -2.03 -2.19
CA ALA A 67 -1.12 -3.25 -2.14
C ALA A 67 -0.27 -3.39 -3.40
N THR A 68 0.89 -4.04 -3.23
CA THR A 68 1.81 -4.32 -4.33
C THR A 68 2.38 -5.72 -4.15
N ASP A 69 2.11 -6.61 -5.09
CA ASP A 69 2.77 -7.90 -5.15
C ASP A 69 4.26 -7.72 -5.41
N VAL A 70 5.09 -8.27 -4.54
CA VAL A 70 6.52 -7.99 -4.56
C VAL A 70 7.20 -8.50 -5.83
N PRO A 71 7.01 -9.77 -6.25
CA PRO A 71 7.74 -10.29 -7.42
C PRO A 71 7.28 -9.71 -8.75
N THR A 72 5.99 -9.40 -8.90
CA THR A 72 5.44 -8.94 -10.18
C THR A 72 5.22 -7.43 -10.25
N LEU A 73 5.21 -6.75 -9.10
CA LEU A 73 4.80 -5.36 -8.94
C LEU A 73 3.32 -5.12 -9.33
N TRP A 74 2.51 -6.18 -9.38
CA TRP A 74 1.06 -6.07 -9.58
C TRP A 74 0.44 -5.30 -8.43
N GLY A 75 -0.26 -4.23 -8.76
CA GLY A 75 -0.85 -3.35 -7.76
C GLY A 75 -2.35 -3.55 -7.64
N ALA A 76 -2.89 -3.37 -6.43
CA ALA A 76 -4.33 -3.29 -6.16
C ALA A 76 -4.61 -2.15 -5.18
N ARG A 77 -5.75 -1.45 -5.31
CA ARG A 77 -6.05 -0.26 -4.52
C ARG A 77 -7.52 -0.15 -4.23
N ARG A 78 -7.84 0.34 -3.01
CA ARG A 78 -9.20 0.73 -2.63
C ARG A 78 -9.17 1.96 -1.73
N ALA A 79 -10.15 2.82 -1.90
CA ALA A 79 -10.41 3.94 -1.01
C ALA A 79 -11.39 3.54 0.09
N GLN A 80 -11.14 4.02 1.30
CA GLN A 80 -12.02 3.87 2.46
C GLN A 80 -12.04 5.14 3.29
N LEU A 81 -13.11 5.36 4.03
CA LEU A 81 -13.15 6.41 5.04
C LEU A 81 -12.48 5.87 6.32
N ASN A 82 -11.55 6.65 6.86
CA ASN A 82 -10.79 6.31 8.06
C ASN A 82 -9.95 5.00 7.95
N LYS A 83 -9.31 4.64 9.06
CA LYS A 83 -8.48 3.42 9.22
C LYS A 83 -9.19 2.34 10.03
N GLY A 84 -10.51 2.18 9.85
CA GLY A 84 -11.27 1.17 10.57
C GLY A 84 -10.83 -0.25 10.20
N GLN A 85 -10.68 -1.14 11.17
CA GLN A 85 -10.20 -2.51 10.96
C GLN A 85 -11.11 -3.30 10.02
N THR A 86 -12.42 -3.22 10.21
CA THR A 86 -13.41 -3.87 9.33
C THR A 86 -13.38 -3.30 7.92
N ALA A 87 -13.29 -1.97 7.77
CA ALA A 87 -13.18 -1.31 6.46
C ALA A 87 -11.88 -1.74 5.75
N THR A 88 -10.79 -1.93 6.48
CA THR A 88 -9.53 -2.40 5.92
C THR A 88 -9.64 -3.84 5.41
N VAL A 89 -10.26 -4.75 6.15
CA VAL A 89 -10.52 -6.13 5.67
C VAL A 89 -11.40 -6.10 4.43
N THR A 90 -12.47 -5.30 4.41
CA THR A 90 -13.33 -5.14 3.23
C THR A 90 -12.53 -4.63 2.01
N SER A 91 -11.64 -3.66 2.23
CA SER A 91 -10.76 -3.15 1.17
C SER A 91 -9.80 -4.23 0.65
N MET A 92 -9.19 -5.02 1.55
CA MET A 92 -8.31 -6.15 1.19
C MET A 92 -9.06 -7.20 0.37
N GLU A 93 -10.28 -7.55 0.77
CA GLU A 93 -11.13 -8.49 0.06
C GLU A 93 -11.50 -8.01 -1.35
N GLN A 94 -11.82 -6.74 -1.49
CA GLN A 94 -12.11 -6.15 -2.80
C GLN A 94 -10.86 -6.08 -3.68
N MET A 95 -9.70 -5.77 -3.12
CA MET A 95 -8.43 -5.74 -3.85
C MET A 95 -8.02 -7.12 -4.35
N GLU A 96 -8.21 -8.15 -3.54
CA GLU A 96 -7.88 -9.54 -3.90
C GLU A 96 -8.63 -10.00 -5.16
N LYS A 97 -9.89 -9.57 -5.35
CA LYS A 97 -10.67 -9.86 -6.57
C LYS A 97 -10.05 -9.33 -7.86
N GLY A 98 -9.23 -8.29 -7.76
CA GLY A 98 -8.50 -7.67 -8.88
C GLY A 98 -7.08 -8.22 -9.11
N VAL A 99 -6.64 -9.21 -8.32
CA VAL A 99 -5.34 -9.88 -8.48
C VAL A 99 -5.53 -11.16 -9.28
N PRO A 100 -4.75 -11.40 -10.35
CA PRO A 100 -4.99 -12.54 -11.25
C PRO A 100 -4.56 -13.89 -10.67
N PHE A 101 -3.81 -13.90 -9.56
CA PHE A 101 -3.32 -15.10 -8.87
C PHE A 101 -3.68 -15.04 -7.38
N SER A 102 -3.59 -16.17 -6.68
CA SER A 102 -3.92 -16.22 -5.26
C SER A 102 -2.91 -15.45 -4.41
N ILE A 103 -3.40 -14.64 -3.49
CA ILE A 103 -2.55 -14.04 -2.46
C ILE A 103 -2.17 -15.13 -1.45
N VAL A 104 -0.90 -15.24 -1.15
CA VAL A 104 -0.35 -16.19 -0.17
C VAL A 104 0.11 -15.48 1.11
N GLU A 105 0.53 -14.23 1.01
CA GLU A 105 1.03 -13.45 2.14
C GLU A 105 0.63 -11.97 2.02
N TRP A 106 0.10 -11.42 3.10
CA TRP A 106 -0.07 -9.98 3.30
C TRP A 106 1.00 -9.47 4.25
N HIS A 107 1.76 -8.49 3.80
CA HIS A 107 2.85 -7.89 4.57
C HIS A 107 2.64 -6.39 4.74
N PRO A 108 1.93 -5.95 5.78
CA PRO A 108 1.85 -4.54 6.18
C PRO A 108 3.12 -4.08 6.92
N ASP A 109 3.15 -2.77 7.17
CA ASP A 109 3.93 -2.23 8.26
C ASP A 109 3.33 -2.67 9.64
N SER A 110 3.71 -1.99 10.72
CA SER A 110 3.18 -2.29 12.05
C SER A 110 1.91 -1.47 12.41
N GLY A 111 1.20 -0.95 11.41
CA GLY A 111 -0.01 -0.15 11.61
C GLY A 111 -1.17 -0.94 12.21
N SER A 112 -1.88 -0.36 13.18
CA SER A 112 -3.00 -1.02 13.87
C SER A 112 -4.19 -1.33 12.96
N GLU A 113 -4.30 -0.67 11.82
CA GLU A 113 -5.29 -0.97 10.78
C GLU A 113 -5.14 -2.36 10.17
N PHE A 114 -3.90 -2.90 10.19
CA PHE A 114 -3.57 -4.24 9.67
C PHE A 114 -3.21 -5.22 10.79
N ILE A 115 -2.50 -4.75 11.83
CA ILE A 115 -2.05 -5.60 12.95
C ILE A 115 -3.16 -5.66 14.01
N ASN A 116 -4.20 -6.45 13.70
CA ASN A 116 -5.37 -6.62 14.54
C ASN A 116 -6.01 -8.01 14.35
N TRP A 117 -6.96 -8.38 15.22
CA TRP A 117 -7.60 -9.67 15.18
C TRP A 117 -8.43 -9.90 13.93
N HIS A 118 -9.13 -8.87 13.42
CA HIS A 118 -9.98 -9.01 12.22
C HIS A 118 -9.14 -9.38 10.99
N CYS A 119 -8.01 -8.69 10.78
CA CYS A 119 -7.11 -9.01 9.67
C CYS A 119 -6.47 -10.39 9.84
N LYS A 120 -6.06 -10.74 11.07
CA LYS A 120 -5.46 -12.04 11.37
C LYS A 120 -6.43 -13.18 11.07
N GLU A 121 -7.62 -13.15 11.65
CA GLU A 121 -8.66 -14.17 11.43
C GLU A 121 -9.08 -14.27 9.96
N TRP A 122 -9.22 -13.13 9.28
CA TRP A 122 -9.55 -13.11 7.86
C TRP A 122 -8.49 -13.79 7.00
N CYS A 123 -7.20 -13.54 7.25
CA CYS A 123 -6.10 -14.21 6.56
C CYS A 123 -6.08 -15.71 6.88
N GLU A 124 -6.22 -16.11 8.15
CA GLU A 124 -6.22 -17.50 8.58
C GLU A 124 -7.36 -18.30 7.94
N ASN A 125 -8.57 -17.72 7.89
CA ASN A 125 -9.74 -18.37 7.26
C ASN A 125 -9.56 -18.60 5.75
N LYS A 126 -8.65 -17.84 5.11
CA LYS A 126 -8.31 -18.00 3.69
C LYS A 126 -7.04 -18.82 3.46
N GLY A 127 -6.39 -19.29 4.50
CA GLY A 127 -5.10 -19.96 4.41
C GLY A 127 -3.97 -19.05 3.95
N GLN A 128 -4.11 -17.74 4.16
CA GLN A 128 -3.10 -16.71 3.84
C GLN A 128 -2.27 -16.37 5.06
N GLN A 129 -1.01 -16.03 4.86
CA GLN A 129 -0.15 -15.57 5.94
C GLN A 129 -0.32 -14.06 6.14
N LEU A 130 -0.41 -13.63 7.40
CA LEU A 130 -0.24 -12.24 7.78
C LEU A 130 1.11 -12.12 8.48
N THR A 131 2.01 -11.33 7.90
CA THR A 131 3.32 -11.03 8.49
C THR A 131 3.42 -9.54 8.82
N ARG A 132 4.51 -9.10 9.39
CA ARG A 132 4.76 -7.69 9.67
C ARG A 132 6.21 -7.31 9.49
N SER A 133 6.44 -6.02 9.27
CA SER A 133 7.77 -5.44 9.19
C SER A 133 8.51 -5.50 10.54
N ARG A 134 9.84 -5.55 10.48
CA ARG A 134 10.69 -5.45 11.66
C ARG A 134 10.56 -4.04 12.27
N PRO A 135 10.55 -3.90 13.59
CA PRO A 135 10.56 -2.59 14.23
C PRO A 135 11.76 -1.75 13.76
N ASN A 136 11.51 -0.50 13.40
CA ASN A 136 12.54 0.46 12.94
C ASN A 136 13.30 0.11 11.64
N HIS A 137 12.80 -0.83 10.84
CA HIS A 137 13.38 -1.19 9.53
C HIS A 137 12.53 -0.63 8.38
N LYS A 138 12.79 0.63 8.01
CA LYS A 138 12.05 1.35 6.96
C LYS A 138 12.06 0.68 5.58
N ASN A 139 13.00 -0.21 5.31
CA ASN A 139 13.11 -0.86 4.00
C ASN A 139 12.25 -2.13 3.85
N ASP A 140 11.60 -2.57 4.92
CA ASP A 140 10.83 -3.82 4.90
C ASP A 140 9.53 -3.68 4.07
N ASN A 141 9.03 -2.44 3.85
CA ASN A 141 7.82 -2.14 3.08
C ASN A 141 8.09 -1.29 1.82
N CYS A 142 9.32 -1.33 1.31
CA CYS A 142 9.82 -0.41 0.28
C CYS A 142 9.07 -0.50 -1.06
N PHE A 143 8.53 -1.66 -1.44
CA PHE A 143 7.84 -1.81 -2.72
C PHE A 143 6.50 -1.07 -2.74
N VAL A 144 5.71 -1.17 -1.68
CA VAL A 144 4.44 -0.44 -1.58
C VAL A 144 4.66 1.04 -1.30
N GLU A 145 5.67 1.41 -0.48
CA GLU A 145 6.01 2.81 -0.21
C GLU A 145 6.41 3.55 -1.49
N GLU A 146 7.23 2.94 -2.35
CA GLU A 146 7.56 3.50 -3.67
C GLU A 146 6.29 3.76 -4.50
N ARG A 147 5.36 2.81 -4.50
CA ARG A 147 4.09 2.92 -5.24
C ARG A 147 3.14 3.97 -4.63
N ASN A 148 3.16 4.18 -3.34
CA ASN A 148 2.41 5.25 -2.69
C ASN A 148 2.76 6.62 -3.27
N GLY A 149 4.05 6.90 -3.44
CA GLY A 149 4.54 8.14 -4.07
C GLY A 149 4.27 8.20 -5.57
N HIS A 150 4.72 7.19 -6.30
CA HIS A 150 4.67 7.19 -7.77
C HIS A 150 3.28 6.95 -8.36
N ILE A 151 2.33 6.41 -7.60
CA ILE A 151 0.97 6.14 -8.08
C ILE A 151 -0.03 7.02 -7.32
N VAL A 152 -0.26 6.74 -6.03
CA VAL A 152 -1.37 7.39 -5.31
C VAL A 152 -1.15 8.90 -5.26
N ARG A 153 0.03 9.36 -4.83
CA ARG A 153 0.32 10.79 -4.74
C ARG A 153 0.41 11.47 -6.11
N ARG A 154 0.92 10.78 -7.12
CA ARG A 154 1.02 11.33 -8.47
C ARG A 154 -0.33 11.53 -9.15
N TRP A 155 -1.30 10.62 -8.93
CA TRP A 155 -2.60 10.67 -9.60
C TRP A 155 -3.65 11.43 -8.80
N ILE A 156 -3.67 11.26 -7.48
CA ILE A 156 -4.67 11.86 -6.58
C ILE A 156 -4.14 13.15 -5.94
N GLY A 157 -2.82 13.26 -5.75
CA GLY A 157 -2.19 14.42 -5.12
C GLY A 157 -2.25 14.39 -3.59
N TYR A 158 -2.14 15.59 -3.01
CA TYR A 158 -2.11 15.83 -1.57
C TYR A 158 -3.36 16.56 -1.07
N THR A 159 -4.36 16.69 -1.91
CA THR A 159 -5.63 17.34 -1.56
C THR A 159 -6.33 16.55 -0.46
N ARG A 160 -6.99 17.27 0.46
CA ARG A 160 -7.87 16.64 1.45
C ARG A 160 -9.09 16.08 0.75
N LEU A 161 -9.40 14.82 1.08
CA LEU A 161 -10.61 14.12 0.64
C LEU A 161 -11.30 13.59 1.91
N ASP A 162 -12.50 14.07 2.22
CA ASP A 162 -13.19 13.78 3.49
C ASP A 162 -14.70 13.58 3.36
N ALA A 163 -15.27 13.70 2.15
CA ALA A 163 -16.65 13.41 1.91
C ALA A 163 -16.88 11.91 1.62
N MET A 164 -17.94 11.33 2.18
CA MET A 164 -18.27 9.91 2.00
C MET A 164 -18.56 9.58 0.53
N GLU A 165 -19.17 10.48 -0.21
CA GLU A 165 -19.49 10.34 -1.63
C GLU A 165 -18.22 10.19 -2.48
N VAL A 166 -17.13 10.78 -2.02
CA VAL A 166 -15.83 10.71 -2.70
C VAL A 166 -15.20 9.31 -2.59
N VAL A 167 -15.52 8.52 -1.55
CA VAL A 167 -15.02 7.15 -1.42
C VAL A 167 -15.42 6.30 -2.62
N ALA A 168 -16.70 6.30 -2.97
CA ALA A 168 -17.22 5.55 -4.11
C ALA A 168 -16.63 6.07 -5.44
N ALA A 169 -16.59 7.39 -5.63
CA ALA A 169 -16.04 8.02 -6.81
C ALA A 169 -14.55 7.68 -7.00
N LEU A 170 -13.76 7.67 -5.91
CA LEU A 170 -12.35 7.32 -5.94
C LEU A 170 -12.14 5.83 -6.23
N ASN A 171 -13.02 4.95 -5.73
CA ASN A 171 -13.01 3.54 -6.08
C ASN A 171 -13.31 3.32 -7.57
N PHE A 172 -14.24 4.07 -8.16
CA PHE A 172 -14.46 4.04 -9.62
C PHE A 172 -13.22 4.52 -10.41
N VAL A 173 -12.43 5.46 -9.88
CA VAL A 173 -11.12 5.78 -10.49
C VAL A 173 -10.21 4.57 -10.44
N TYR A 174 -10.08 3.90 -9.28
CA TYR A 174 -9.19 2.75 -9.11
C TYR A 174 -9.59 1.54 -9.96
N ASP A 175 -10.87 1.36 -10.27
CA ASP A 175 -11.35 0.30 -11.16
C ASP A 175 -10.78 0.41 -12.59
N VAL A 176 -10.39 1.61 -13.04
CA VAL A 176 -9.75 1.82 -14.33
C VAL A 176 -8.25 2.08 -14.19
N LEU A 177 -7.84 2.86 -13.20
CA LEU A 177 -6.43 3.20 -12.99
C LEU A 177 -5.59 1.97 -12.65
N THR A 178 -6.10 1.04 -11.84
CA THR A 178 -5.35 -0.15 -11.44
C THR A 178 -5.03 -1.05 -12.64
N PRO A 179 -5.99 -1.48 -13.48
CA PRO A 179 -5.68 -2.21 -14.70
C PRO A 179 -4.78 -1.42 -15.66
N TYR A 180 -5.02 -0.12 -15.85
CA TYR A 180 -4.17 0.73 -16.69
C TYR A 180 -2.69 0.66 -16.26
N LEU A 181 -2.42 0.79 -14.97
CA LEU A 181 -1.07 0.74 -14.42
C LEU A 181 -0.45 -0.66 -14.55
N ASN A 182 -1.23 -1.69 -14.28
CA ASN A 182 -0.74 -3.06 -14.32
C ASN A 182 -0.43 -3.54 -15.76
N HIS A 183 -1.22 -3.13 -16.73
CA HIS A 183 -1.06 -3.59 -18.11
C HIS A 183 -0.16 -2.71 -18.98
N PHE A 184 -0.10 -1.38 -18.70
CA PHE A 184 0.53 -0.45 -19.65
C PHE A 184 1.65 0.41 -19.06
N VAL A 185 1.82 0.47 -17.74
CA VAL A 185 2.86 1.32 -17.14
C VAL A 185 4.05 0.48 -16.71
N ALA A 186 5.10 0.54 -17.53
CA ALA A 186 6.33 -0.19 -17.26
C ALA A 186 7.21 0.52 -16.21
N SER A 187 7.94 -0.26 -15.43
CA SER A 187 8.90 0.21 -14.45
C SER A 187 10.13 -0.69 -14.41
N ARG A 188 11.25 -0.17 -13.85
CA ARG A 188 12.48 -0.95 -13.63
C ARG A 188 12.62 -1.24 -12.15
N ARG A 189 12.81 -2.51 -11.79
CA ARG A 189 13.17 -2.89 -10.43
C ARG A 189 14.64 -2.55 -10.15
N THR A 190 14.93 -2.23 -8.91
CA THR A 190 16.30 -2.18 -8.40
C THR A 190 16.79 -3.62 -8.22
N VAL A 191 17.89 -3.97 -8.89
CA VAL A 191 18.52 -5.29 -8.82
C VAL A 191 19.55 -5.34 -7.70
N SER A 192 20.36 -4.29 -7.57
CA SER A 192 21.32 -4.17 -6.47
C SER A 192 21.47 -2.73 -6.01
N LYS A 193 21.84 -2.57 -4.75
CA LYS A 193 22.15 -1.28 -4.14
C LYS A 193 23.41 -1.43 -3.31
N GLU A 194 24.49 -0.90 -3.79
CA GLU A 194 25.83 -1.01 -3.18
C GLU A 194 26.31 0.35 -2.71
N ARG A 195 26.96 0.38 -1.56
CA ARG A 195 27.57 1.61 -1.06
C ARG A 195 28.99 1.74 -1.61
N VAL A 196 29.23 2.80 -2.40
CA VAL A 196 30.55 3.13 -2.95
C VAL A 196 31.00 4.47 -2.34
N GLY A 197 31.81 4.42 -1.30
CA GLY A 197 32.20 5.59 -0.52
C GLY A 197 30.99 6.27 0.16
N ALA A 198 30.79 7.56 -0.11
CA ALA A 198 29.66 8.33 0.43
C ALA A 198 28.36 8.19 -0.38
N ARG A 199 28.38 7.53 -1.54
CA ARG A 199 27.25 7.43 -2.47
C ARG A 199 26.71 6.00 -2.57
N TRP A 200 25.42 5.88 -2.94
CA TRP A 200 24.82 4.61 -3.28
C TRP A 200 24.84 4.41 -4.80
N LYS A 201 25.43 3.30 -5.26
CA LYS A 201 25.30 2.82 -6.63
C LYS A 201 24.08 1.91 -6.71
N VAL A 202 23.08 2.34 -7.48
CA VAL A 202 21.82 1.58 -7.68
C VAL A 202 21.85 1.00 -9.09
N THR A 203 21.81 -0.32 -9.19
CA THR A 203 21.68 -1.03 -10.46
C THR A 203 20.21 -1.42 -10.64
N ARG A 204 19.67 -1.12 -11.80
CA ARG A 204 18.28 -1.44 -12.16
C ARG A 204 18.24 -2.46 -13.30
N GLU A 205 17.11 -3.11 -13.48
CA GLU A 205 16.87 -3.98 -14.64
C GLU A 205 17.22 -3.27 -15.95
N LYS A 206 17.76 -4.03 -16.91
CA LYS A 206 18.14 -3.49 -18.24
C LYS A 206 16.91 -2.99 -19.00
N ARG A 207 15.79 -3.72 -18.93
CA ARG A 207 14.52 -3.38 -19.60
C ARG A 207 13.44 -3.01 -18.58
N SER A 208 12.64 -1.99 -18.91
CA SER A 208 11.42 -1.71 -18.17
C SER A 208 10.35 -2.75 -18.53
N LYS A 209 9.61 -3.23 -17.55
CA LYS A 209 8.52 -4.20 -17.72
C LYS A 209 7.27 -3.71 -16.99
N THR A 210 6.11 -4.00 -17.58
CA THR A 210 4.83 -3.82 -16.89
C THR A 210 4.62 -4.94 -15.85
N PRO A 211 3.79 -4.75 -14.82
CA PRO A 211 3.36 -5.86 -13.96
C PRO A 211 2.78 -7.03 -14.75
N TYR A 212 2.00 -6.77 -15.79
CA TYR A 212 1.48 -7.78 -16.71
C TYR A 212 2.59 -8.65 -17.31
N GLU A 213 3.63 -8.05 -17.93
CA GLU A 213 4.78 -8.79 -18.48
C GLU A 213 5.47 -9.62 -17.41
N ARG A 214 5.60 -9.09 -16.18
CA ARG A 214 6.23 -9.82 -15.05
C ARG A 214 5.41 -11.04 -14.64
N VAL A 215 4.08 -10.94 -14.59
CA VAL A 215 3.21 -12.09 -14.30
C VAL A 215 3.37 -13.18 -15.36
N LEU A 216 3.43 -12.82 -16.64
CA LEU A 216 3.62 -13.79 -17.72
C LEU A 216 4.96 -14.53 -17.68
N GLU A 217 6.00 -13.89 -17.14
CA GLU A 217 7.35 -14.48 -16.99
C GLU A 217 7.47 -15.42 -15.77
N ARG A 218 6.51 -15.40 -14.84
CA ARG A 218 6.58 -16.21 -13.60
C ARG A 218 6.31 -17.68 -13.87
N SER A 219 7.17 -18.57 -13.37
CA SER A 219 6.95 -20.02 -13.44
C SER A 219 5.94 -20.55 -12.41
N ASP A 220 5.76 -19.81 -11.30
CA ASP A 220 4.85 -20.14 -10.21
C ASP A 220 3.41 -19.63 -10.45
N VAL A 221 3.14 -18.98 -11.57
CA VAL A 221 1.79 -18.61 -12.02
C VAL A 221 1.34 -19.58 -13.11
N SER A 222 0.15 -20.18 -12.97
CA SER A 222 -0.37 -21.17 -13.90
C SER A 222 -0.63 -20.61 -15.30
N GLU A 223 -0.47 -21.44 -16.34
CA GLU A 223 -0.75 -21.02 -17.72
C GLU A 223 -2.24 -20.68 -17.94
N THR A 224 -3.15 -21.29 -17.18
CA THR A 224 -4.58 -20.91 -17.21
C THR A 224 -4.76 -19.43 -16.81
N VAL A 225 -4.11 -18.97 -15.74
CA VAL A 225 -4.15 -17.58 -15.30
C VAL A 225 -3.53 -16.67 -16.35
N LYS A 226 -2.38 -17.04 -16.90
CA LYS A 226 -1.70 -16.25 -17.93
C LYS A 226 -2.52 -16.12 -19.21
N THR A 227 -3.19 -17.20 -19.64
CA THR A 227 -4.07 -17.17 -20.81
C THR A 227 -5.25 -16.24 -20.61
N LYS A 228 -5.92 -16.32 -19.44
CA LYS A 228 -7.00 -15.39 -19.09
C LYS A 228 -6.50 -13.94 -19.08
N LEU A 229 -5.33 -13.69 -18.54
CA LEU A 229 -4.74 -12.36 -18.45
C LEU A 229 -4.36 -11.80 -19.84
N ARG A 230 -3.91 -12.65 -20.78
CA ARG A 230 -3.67 -12.23 -22.18
C ARG A 230 -4.98 -11.83 -22.86
N LEU A 231 -6.03 -12.61 -22.72
CA LEU A 231 -7.35 -12.28 -23.27
C LEU A 231 -7.88 -10.95 -22.70
N GLU A 232 -7.74 -10.75 -21.40
CA GLU A 232 -8.10 -9.47 -20.76
C GLU A 232 -7.29 -8.32 -21.37
N HIS A 233 -5.98 -8.47 -21.49
CA HIS A 233 -5.09 -7.44 -22.04
C HIS A 233 -5.48 -7.01 -23.44
N GLU A 234 -5.89 -7.93 -24.30
CA GLU A 234 -6.34 -7.66 -25.69
C GLU A 234 -7.61 -6.81 -25.73
N THR A 235 -8.45 -6.85 -24.70
CA THR A 235 -9.66 -6.02 -24.63
C THR A 235 -9.41 -4.59 -24.17
N LEU A 236 -8.25 -4.31 -23.60
CA LEU A 236 -7.92 -3.02 -23.00
C LEU A 236 -7.33 -2.06 -24.01
N ASN A 237 -7.77 -0.80 -23.96
CA ASN A 237 -7.20 0.27 -24.77
C ASN A 237 -6.64 1.38 -23.87
N PRO A 238 -5.31 1.59 -23.85
CA PRO A 238 -4.68 2.54 -22.93
C PRO A 238 -5.12 3.99 -23.14
N LEU A 239 -5.44 4.41 -24.36
CA LEU A 239 -5.88 5.77 -24.64
C LEU A 239 -7.29 6.03 -24.09
N THR A 240 -8.20 5.09 -24.31
CA THR A 240 -9.56 5.16 -23.78
C THR A 240 -9.54 5.12 -22.24
N MET A 241 -8.76 4.21 -21.66
CA MET A 241 -8.60 4.12 -20.21
C MET A 241 -8.04 5.41 -19.62
N LYS A 242 -7.03 6.02 -20.25
CA LYS A 242 -6.46 7.28 -19.76
C LYS A 242 -7.49 8.42 -19.75
N ARG A 243 -8.28 8.54 -20.82
CA ARG A 243 -9.36 9.55 -20.90
C ARG A 243 -10.42 9.31 -19.81
N GLU A 244 -10.78 8.05 -19.60
CA GLU A 244 -11.77 7.70 -18.58
C GLU A 244 -11.25 7.96 -17.15
N ILE A 245 -9.96 7.69 -16.89
CA ILE A 245 -9.31 8.05 -15.62
C ILE A 245 -9.39 9.55 -15.38
N ASP A 246 -9.04 10.37 -16.37
CA ASP A 246 -9.07 11.83 -16.25
C ASP A 246 -10.48 12.34 -15.97
N ARG A 247 -11.48 11.81 -16.70
CA ARG A 247 -12.90 12.13 -16.47
C ARG A 247 -13.35 11.80 -15.04
N ARG A 248 -13.02 10.61 -14.56
CA ARG A 248 -13.38 10.16 -13.20
C ARG A 248 -12.67 10.97 -12.10
N LEU A 249 -11.41 11.35 -12.32
CA LEU A 249 -10.71 12.23 -11.39
C LEU A 249 -11.38 13.60 -11.29
N GLN A 250 -11.86 14.17 -12.40
CA GLN A 250 -12.64 15.41 -12.36
C GLN A 250 -13.89 15.28 -11.50
N VAL A 251 -14.60 14.14 -11.58
CA VAL A 251 -15.77 13.87 -10.72
C VAL A 251 -15.36 13.82 -9.24
N VAL A 252 -14.28 13.11 -8.89
CA VAL A 252 -13.76 13.06 -7.52
C VAL A 252 -13.51 14.46 -6.95
N PHE A 253 -12.79 15.30 -7.68
CA PHE A 253 -12.45 16.65 -7.20
C PHE A 253 -13.68 17.59 -7.18
N SER A 254 -14.62 17.42 -8.11
CA SER A 254 -15.88 18.16 -8.09
C SER A 254 -16.75 17.78 -6.87
N LEU A 255 -16.91 16.49 -6.59
CA LEU A 255 -17.61 16.00 -5.41
C LEU A 255 -16.97 16.51 -4.12
N GLN A 256 -15.63 16.41 -4.01
CA GLN A 256 -14.92 16.95 -2.84
C GLN A 256 -15.15 18.45 -2.65
N LYS A 257 -15.22 19.22 -3.73
CA LYS A 257 -15.51 20.65 -3.66
C LYS A 257 -16.91 20.96 -3.16
N HIS A 258 -17.91 20.14 -3.50
CA HIS A 258 -19.29 20.37 -3.14
C HIS A 258 -19.69 19.77 -1.79
N CYS A 259 -19.19 18.56 -1.48
CA CYS A 259 -19.59 17.78 -0.30
C CYS A 259 -18.53 17.77 0.81
N GLY A 260 -17.29 18.19 0.51
CA GLY A 260 -16.19 18.20 1.49
C GLY A 260 -16.44 19.23 2.60
N ILE A 261 -15.80 18.98 3.75
CA ILE A 261 -15.87 19.90 4.89
C ILE A 261 -15.31 21.27 4.48
N PRO A 262 -16.05 22.37 4.66
CA PRO A 262 -15.58 23.71 4.34
C PRO A 262 -14.24 23.99 5.05
N LYS A 263 -13.29 24.57 4.33
CA LYS A 263 -12.07 25.07 4.97
C LYS A 263 -12.47 26.20 5.90
N LEU A 264 -12.19 26.07 7.18
CA LEU A 264 -12.23 27.21 8.08
C LEU A 264 -11.20 28.22 7.55
N GLU A 265 -11.67 29.32 6.99
CA GLU A 265 -10.82 30.46 6.68
C GLU A 265 -10.18 30.95 7.99
N LYS A 266 -8.86 31.04 7.99
CA LYS A 266 -8.08 31.55 9.12
C LYS A 266 -8.05 33.07 9.08
#